data_1aec03ec0468ff47c70fb63a7a945e44
#
_entry.id   1aec03ec0468ff47c70fb63a7a945e44
#
_cell.length_a   1.000
_cell.length_b   1.000
_cell.length_c   1.000
_cell.angle_alpha   90.00
_cell.angle_beta   90.00
_cell.angle_gamma   90.00
#
_symmetry.space_group_name_H-M   'P 1'
#
loop_
_entity.id
_entity.type
_entity.pdbx_description
1 polymer ?
#
loop_
_entity_poly.entity_id
_entity_poly.type
_entity_poly.pdbx_seq_one_letter_code
_entity_poly.pdbx_strand_id
1 'polypeptide(L)'
;MGLEEKLPSGVLLTSVEKLAGWARARSVWPATFGLACCAMELMMTGGPKHDLARFGMERASNTPRQADLMIVAGRVSQKMAPVLRQIYDQMSDPKWVISMGVCASSGGMFNNYAIVQGVDHIVPVDIYLPGCPPRPEMLLDSILKLHDKIENMKLGKNRQRQITELEQARLRMPSLHLPTEADL
;
A
#
# COMPACT_ATOMS: atom_id res chain seq x y z
N MET A 1 22.11 -31.03 12.48
CA MET A 1 20.85 -31.40 13.17
C MET A 1 20.44 -30.19 14.01
N GLY A 2 19.52 -29.41 13.47
CA GLY A 2 19.06 -28.17 14.10
C GLY A 2 18.05 -28.44 15.21
N LEU A 3 17.88 -27.46 16.10
CA LEU A 3 16.87 -27.50 17.20
C LEU A 3 15.43 -27.74 16.70
N GLU A 4 15.18 -27.62 15.41
CA GLU A 4 13.91 -27.88 14.73
C GLU A 4 13.46 -29.33 14.77
N GLU A 5 14.40 -30.30 14.92
CA GLU A 5 14.09 -31.72 14.89
C GLU A 5 13.64 -32.27 16.23
N LYS A 6 13.84 -31.53 17.33
CA LYS A 6 13.50 -31.94 18.72
C LYS A 6 12.28 -31.26 19.32
N LEU A 7 11.70 -30.27 18.65
CA LEU A 7 10.49 -29.57 19.10
C LEU A 7 9.29 -29.96 18.22
N PRO A 8 8.10 -30.12 18.81
CA PRO A 8 6.91 -30.41 18.02
C PRO A 8 6.79 -29.40 16.92
N SER A 9 6.89 -29.89 15.70
CA SER A 9 7.01 -29.14 14.44
C SER A 9 6.04 -27.97 14.41
N GLY A 10 6.56 -26.79 14.27
CA GLY A 10 5.80 -25.59 13.96
C GLY A 10 5.58 -24.59 15.09
N VAL A 11 5.70 -24.96 16.37
CA VAL A 11 5.37 -24.03 17.48
C VAL A 11 6.35 -22.86 17.57
N LEU A 12 7.64 -23.09 17.43
CA LEU A 12 8.65 -22.02 17.45
C LEU A 12 8.60 -21.15 16.20
N LEU A 13 8.47 -21.76 15.03
CA LEU A 13 8.36 -21.03 13.76
C LEU A 13 7.07 -20.20 13.72
N THR A 14 5.96 -20.75 14.17
CA THR A 14 4.69 -20.02 14.28
C THR A 14 4.79 -18.84 15.24
N SER A 15 5.49 -18.97 16.35
CA SER A 15 5.71 -17.90 17.32
C SER A 15 6.59 -16.80 16.75
N VAL A 16 7.65 -17.14 16.02
CA VAL A 16 8.54 -16.16 15.35
C VAL A 16 7.82 -15.43 14.23
N GLU A 17 7.04 -16.12 13.41
CA GLU A 17 6.25 -15.49 12.35
C GLU A 17 5.23 -14.51 12.92
N LYS A 18 4.49 -14.88 13.95
CA LYS A 18 3.53 -14.00 14.62
C LYS A 18 4.20 -12.77 15.24
N LEU A 19 5.34 -12.97 15.92
CA LEU A 19 6.10 -11.86 16.50
C LEU A 19 6.61 -10.90 15.45
N ALA A 20 7.17 -11.42 14.36
CA ALA A 20 7.66 -10.61 13.26
C ALA A 20 6.52 -9.88 12.51
N GLY A 21 5.39 -10.54 12.31
CA GLY A 21 4.19 -9.92 11.74
C GLY A 21 3.66 -8.78 12.61
N TRP A 22 3.53 -9.02 13.91
CA TRP A 22 3.11 -8.02 14.87
C TRP A 22 4.07 -6.82 14.92
N ALA A 23 5.38 -7.05 14.98
CA ALA A 23 6.39 -5.99 15.02
C ALA A 23 6.35 -5.13 13.75
N ARG A 24 6.19 -5.74 12.57
CA ARG A 24 6.07 -5.02 11.30
C ARG A 24 4.79 -4.20 11.20
N ALA A 25 3.65 -4.77 11.64
CA ALA A 25 2.38 -4.07 11.62
C ALA A 25 2.38 -2.82 12.51
N ARG A 26 3.11 -2.85 13.63
CA ARG A 26 3.15 -1.75 14.61
C ARG A 26 4.23 -0.70 14.32
N SER A 27 5.04 -0.86 13.28
CA SER A 27 6.11 0.06 12.92
C SER A 27 6.16 0.26 11.41
N VAL A 28 5.11 0.86 10.87
CA VAL A 28 4.98 1.16 9.43
C VAL A 28 5.25 2.63 9.21
N TRP A 29 6.24 2.96 8.38
CA TRP A 29 6.61 4.34 8.08
C TRP A 29 6.02 4.77 6.74
N PRO A 30 5.03 5.69 6.75
CA PRO A 30 4.38 6.12 5.54
C PRO A 30 5.18 7.15 4.75
N ALA A 31 5.31 6.94 3.45
CA ALA A 31 5.62 7.97 2.46
C ALA A 31 4.29 8.49 1.89
N THR A 32 4.02 9.76 2.11
CA THR A 32 2.75 10.38 1.76
C THR A 32 2.85 11.17 0.45
N PHE A 33 2.01 10.84 -0.51
CA PHE A 33 1.89 11.58 -1.78
C PHE A 33 0.56 12.32 -1.82
N GLY A 34 0.59 13.56 -1.35
CA GLY A 34 -0.55 14.47 -1.42
C GLY A 34 -0.64 15.16 -2.77
N LEU A 35 -1.38 14.58 -3.72
CA LEU A 35 -1.44 15.06 -5.09
C LEU A 35 -2.68 15.90 -5.41
N ALA A 36 -3.71 15.87 -4.57
CA ALA A 36 -4.94 16.63 -4.74
C ALA A 36 -5.69 16.82 -3.41
N CYS A 37 -7.02 17.03 -3.45
CA CYS A 37 -7.86 17.30 -2.27
C CYS A 37 -7.77 16.23 -1.17
N CYS A 38 -7.54 14.96 -1.51
CA CYS A 38 -7.33 13.90 -0.51
C CYS A 38 -6.12 14.14 0.40
N ALA A 39 -5.17 14.98 -0.02
CA ALA A 39 -4.02 15.37 0.81
C ALA A 39 -4.43 16.11 2.07
N MET A 40 -5.49 16.91 2.02
CA MET A 40 -6.01 17.62 3.19
C MET A 40 -6.54 16.64 4.25
N GLU A 41 -7.31 15.65 3.83
CA GLU A 41 -7.82 14.61 4.72
C GLU A 41 -6.69 13.72 5.27
N LEU A 42 -5.67 13.45 4.46
CA LEU A 42 -4.46 12.75 4.90
C LEU A 42 -3.72 13.53 6.00
N MET A 43 -3.55 14.85 5.84
CA MET A 43 -2.96 15.71 6.87
C MET A 43 -3.83 15.77 8.14
N MET A 44 -5.15 15.84 7.98
CA MET A 44 -6.08 15.84 9.12
C MET A 44 -6.06 14.52 9.90
N THR A 45 -5.72 13.40 9.25
CA THR A 45 -5.54 12.11 9.92
C THR A 45 -4.33 12.11 10.86
N GLY A 46 -3.28 12.88 10.54
CA GLY A 46 -2.13 13.10 11.42
C GLY A 46 -2.39 14.14 12.52
N GLY A 47 -3.56 14.78 12.53
CA GLY A 47 -3.92 15.79 13.52
C GLY A 47 -4.31 15.20 14.87
N PRO A 48 -4.41 16.05 15.93
CA PRO A 48 -4.59 15.60 17.31
C PRO A 48 -5.89 14.85 17.57
N LYS A 49 -6.91 15.00 16.71
CA LYS A 49 -8.18 14.26 16.85
C LYS A 49 -8.05 12.78 16.47
N HIS A 50 -7.26 12.46 15.47
CA HIS A 50 -7.17 11.12 14.91
C HIS A 50 -5.87 10.41 15.27
N ASP A 51 -4.77 11.11 15.25
CA ASP A 51 -3.43 10.73 15.70
C ASP A 51 -2.94 9.36 15.16
N LEU A 52 -2.16 9.40 14.10
CA LEU A 52 -1.55 8.21 13.50
C LEU A 52 -0.49 7.54 14.38
N ALA A 53 0.04 8.25 15.40
CA ALA A 53 1.04 7.72 16.33
C ALA A 53 0.56 6.45 17.05
N ARG A 54 -0.73 6.38 17.41
CA ARG A 54 -1.35 5.19 18.03
C ARG A 54 -1.24 3.92 17.19
N PHE A 55 -1.09 4.08 15.89
CA PHE A 55 -1.00 2.97 14.93
C PHE A 55 0.44 2.68 14.51
N GLY A 56 1.43 3.31 15.17
CA GLY A 56 2.84 3.13 14.84
C GLY A 56 3.30 3.90 13.59
N MET A 57 2.55 4.92 13.19
CA MET A 57 2.78 5.73 11.97
C MET A 57 3.04 7.21 12.29
N GLU A 58 3.63 7.52 13.44
CA GLU A 58 3.88 8.90 13.85
C GLU A 58 4.80 9.64 12.88
N ARG A 59 5.81 8.94 12.38
CA ARG A 59 6.83 9.54 11.53
C ARG A 59 6.52 9.29 10.05
N ALA A 60 6.12 10.35 9.34
CA ALA A 60 6.16 10.34 7.88
C ALA A 60 7.62 10.24 7.39
N SER A 61 7.89 9.31 6.49
CA SER A 61 9.22 9.15 5.92
C SER A 61 9.47 10.18 4.82
N ASN A 62 10.53 10.98 4.97
CA ASN A 62 10.94 11.97 3.97
C ASN A 62 11.80 11.35 2.85
N THR A 63 12.22 10.10 3.02
CA THR A 63 13.00 9.39 2.02
C THR A 63 12.34 8.05 1.65
N PRO A 64 12.21 7.73 0.35
CA PRO A 64 11.62 6.47 -0.08
C PRO A 64 12.32 5.23 0.48
N ARG A 65 13.61 5.31 0.67
CA ARG A 65 14.43 4.18 1.15
C ARG A 65 14.14 3.75 2.59
N GLN A 66 13.52 4.62 3.38
CA GLN A 66 13.13 4.34 4.77
C GLN A 66 11.62 4.13 4.93
N ALA A 67 10.86 4.26 3.83
CA ALA A 67 9.42 4.10 3.85
C ALA A 67 9.04 2.65 3.56
N ASP A 68 8.05 2.17 4.32
CA ASP A 68 7.46 0.85 4.15
C ASP A 68 6.08 0.92 3.48
N LEU A 69 5.39 2.03 3.64
CA LEU A 69 4.05 2.26 3.11
C LEU A 69 4.03 3.47 2.20
N MET A 70 3.48 3.32 1.00
CA MET A 70 3.17 4.43 0.10
C MET A 70 1.68 4.75 0.18
N ILE A 71 1.32 5.99 0.52
CA ILE A 71 -0.08 6.47 0.47
C ILE A 71 -0.20 7.46 -0.67
N VAL A 72 -0.93 7.09 -1.71
CA VAL A 72 -1.19 7.96 -2.86
C VAL A 72 -2.56 8.60 -2.68
N ALA A 73 -2.57 9.88 -2.32
CA ALA A 73 -3.76 10.64 -1.98
C ALA A 73 -4.14 11.62 -3.11
N GLY A 74 -5.10 11.24 -3.94
CA GLY A 74 -5.66 12.08 -4.99
C GLY A 74 -5.33 11.63 -6.41
N ARG A 75 -5.56 12.52 -7.38
CA ARG A 75 -5.37 12.23 -8.81
C ARG A 75 -3.89 12.23 -9.20
N VAL A 76 -3.48 11.26 -9.98
CA VAL A 76 -2.13 11.17 -10.55
C VAL A 76 -2.16 11.65 -11.99
N SER A 77 -1.34 12.66 -12.30
CA SER A 77 -1.18 13.11 -13.69
C SER A 77 -0.24 12.19 -14.46
N GLN A 78 -0.38 12.12 -15.77
CA GLN A 78 0.51 11.35 -16.65
C GLN A 78 1.99 11.76 -16.50
N LYS A 79 2.25 13.06 -16.25
CA LYS A 79 3.61 13.56 -16.00
C LYS A 79 4.18 13.11 -14.64
N MET A 80 3.31 12.87 -13.64
CA MET A 80 3.72 12.43 -12.32
C MET A 80 3.86 10.90 -12.23
N ALA A 81 3.22 10.16 -13.10
CA ALA A 81 3.23 8.70 -13.08
C ALA A 81 4.65 8.09 -13.11
N PRO A 82 5.59 8.51 -13.98
CA PRO A 82 6.95 8.00 -13.97
C PRO A 82 7.69 8.28 -12.65
N VAL A 83 7.47 9.46 -12.07
CA VAL A 83 8.08 9.85 -10.79
C VAL A 83 7.57 8.95 -9.65
N LEU A 84 6.26 8.70 -9.60
CA LEU A 84 5.65 7.81 -8.62
C LEU A 84 6.22 6.39 -8.73
N ARG A 85 6.38 5.88 -9.94
CA ARG A 85 6.99 4.56 -10.19
C ARG A 85 8.44 4.53 -9.74
N GLN A 86 9.22 5.55 -10.07
CA GLN A 86 10.63 5.63 -9.66
C GLN A 86 10.78 5.66 -8.14
N ILE A 87 9.92 6.37 -7.44
CA ILE A 87 9.94 6.43 -5.97
C ILE A 87 9.54 5.08 -5.38
N TYR A 88 8.53 4.40 -5.95
CA TYR A 88 8.13 3.07 -5.52
C TYR A 88 9.27 2.05 -5.68
N ASP A 89 10.02 2.12 -6.76
CA ASP A 89 11.16 1.23 -7.00
C ASP A 89 12.32 1.48 -6.02
N GLN A 90 12.43 2.70 -5.47
CA GLN A 90 13.42 3.04 -4.44
C GLN A 90 13.04 2.59 -3.02
N MET A 91 11.77 2.23 -2.79
CA MET A 91 11.33 1.71 -1.49
C MET A 91 11.89 0.32 -1.24
N SER A 92 12.30 0.07 0.01
CA SER A 92 12.77 -1.24 0.43
C SER A 92 11.64 -2.25 0.57
N ASP A 93 11.92 -3.53 0.36
CA ASP A 93 10.97 -4.60 0.65
C ASP A 93 11.04 -5.00 2.15
N PRO A 94 9.93 -5.23 2.79
CA PRO A 94 8.53 -5.26 2.36
C PRO A 94 7.91 -3.88 2.21
N LYS A 95 7.16 -3.64 1.14
CA LYS A 95 6.47 -2.38 0.88
C LYS A 95 5.01 -2.61 0.55
N TRP A 96 4.18 -1.65 0.92
CA TRP A 96 2.73 -1.67 0.70
C TRP A 96 2.26 -0.36 0.09
N VAL A 97 1.12 -0.40 -0.59
CA VAL A 97 0.54 0.77 -1.26
C VAL A 97 -0.93 0.89 -0.91
N ILE A 98 -1.32 2.08 -0.42
CA ILE A 98 -2.72 2.47 -0.23
C ILE A 98 -3.08 3.50 -1.30
N SER A 99 -4.10 3.21 -2.08
CA SER A 99 -4.71 4.14 -3.02
C SER A 99 -5.85 4.88 -2.32
N MET A 100 -5.62 6.17 -1.99
CA MET A 100 -6.56 6.98 -1.23
C MET A 100 -7.42 7.85 -2.15
N GLY A 101 -8.71 7.59 -2.10
CA GLY A 101 -9.72 8.32 -2.84
C GLY A 101 -10.03 7.73 -4.21
N VAL A 102 -11.17 8.12 -4.75
CA VAL A 102 -11.66 7.60 -6.03
C VAL A 102 -10.78 7.96 -7.21
N CYS A 103 -10.11 9.12 -7.13
CA CYS A 103 -9.19 9.56 -8.20
C CYS A 103 -7.96 8.69 -8.31
N ALA A 104 -7.38 8.27 -7.18
CA ALA A 104 -6.26 7.34 -7.16
C ALA A 104 -6.69 5.91 -7.54
N SER A 105 -7.92 5.52 -7.20
CA SER A 105 -8.42 4.17 -7.43
C SER A 105 -8.86 3.90 -8.88
N SER A 106 -9.49 4.89 -9.54
CA SER A 106 -10.08 4.71 -10.88
C SER A 106 -10.11 5.99 -11.72
N GLY A 107 -9.36 7.04 -11.35
CA GLY A 107 -9.45 8.35 -12.01
C GLY A 107 -10.65 9.20 -11.60
N GLY A 108 -11.70 8.57 -11.05
CA GLY A 108 -12.89 9.25 -10.54
C GLY A 108 -13.63 10.06 -11.60
N MET A 109 -13.93 11.32 -11.27
CA MET A 109 -14.59 12.24 -12.19
C MET A 109 -13.66 12.82 -13.27
N PHE A 110 -12.35 12.58 -13.20
CA PHE A 110 -11.35 13.13 -14.11
C PHE A 110 -10.99 12.14 -15.21
N ASN A 111 -11.97 11.75 -16.01
CA ASN A 111 -11.77 10.90 -17.16
C ASN A 111 -11.23 11.71 -18.35
N ASN A 112 -9.94 11.99 -18.36
CA ASN A 112 -9.26 12.70 -19.42
C ASN A 112 -7.84 12.15 -19.65
N TYR A 113 -7.24 12.51 -20.79
CA TYR A 113 -5.91 12.04 -21.22
C TYR A 113 -4.76 12.49 -20.29
N ALA A 114 -4.97 13.52 -19.47
CA ALA A 114 -3.93 14.08 -18.62
C ALA A 114 -3.80 13.35 -17.27
N ILE A 115 -4.81 12.56 -16.88
CA ILE A 115 -4.90 11.87 -15.59
C ILE A 115 -4.87 10.35 -15.79
N VAL A 116 -4.07 9.68 -14.98
CA VAL A 116 -4.01 8.22 -14.97
C VAL A 116 -5.28 7.67 -14.32
N GLN A 117 -5.92 6.71 -14.98
CA GLN A 117 -7.19 6.13 -14.55
C GLN A 117 -7.00 4.98 -13.57
N GLY A 118 -6.27 5.26 -12.47
CA GLY A 118 -5.96 4.32 -11.40
C GLY A 118 -4.46 4.17 -11.16
N VAL A 119 -4.06 4.20 -9.91
CA VAL A 119 -2.65 4.05 -9.51
C VAL A 119 -2.14 2.62 -9.75
N ASP A 120 -3.04 1.66 -9.81
CA ASP A 120 -2.76 0.25 -10.11
C ASP A 120 -2.14 0.02 -11.49
N HIS A 121 -2.31 0.94 -12.43
CA HIS A 121 -1.59 0.94 -13.71
C HIS A 121 -0.10 1.30 -13.57
N ILE A 122 0.29 1.93 -12.46
CA ILE A 122 1.66 2.39 -12.23
C ILE A 122 2.37 1.48 -11.22
N VAL A 123 1.73 1.21 -10.07
CA VAL A 123 2.28 0.43 -8.95
C VAL A 123 1.22 -0.53 -8.41
N PRO A 124 1.63 -1.71 -7.88
CA PRO A 124 0.68 -2.64 -7.28
C PRO A 124 0.04 -2.02 -6.03
N VAL A 125 -1.28 -2.01 -5.97
CA VAL A 125 -2.05 -1.47 -4.85
C VAL A 125 -2.49 -2.60 -3.92
N ASP A 126 -2.28 -2.42 -2.62
CA ASP A 126 -2.65 -3.39 -1.58
C ASP A 126 -4.05 -3.13 -1.03
N ILE A 127 -4.39 -1.86 -0.84
CA ILE A 127 -5.68 -1.44 -0.29
C ILE A 127 -6.19 -0.24 -1.08
N TYR A 128 -7.47 -0.31 -1.46
CA TYR A 128 -8.20 0.79 -2.05
C TYR A 128 -9.11 1.43 -1.02
N LEU A 129 -9.00 2.75 -0.85
CA LEU A 129 -9.80 3.54 0.05
C LEU A 129 -10.77 4.39 -0.77
N PRO A 130 -12.06 4.05 -0.82
CA PRO A 130 -13.06 4.82 -1.58
C PRO A 130 -13.42 6.13 -0.86
N GLY A 131 -13.85 7.11 -1.63
CA GLY A 131 -14.31 8.41 -1.14
C GLY A 131 -13.80 9.57 -2.01
N CYS A 132 -14.47 10.71 -1.93
CA CYS A 132 -14.09 11.90 -2.71
C CYS A 132 -14.35 13.20 -1.91
N PRO A 133 -13.47 13.58 -0.99
CA PRO A 133 -12.40 12.80 -0.36
C PRO A 133 -12.93 11.79 0.69
N PRO A 134 -12.20 10.72 0.99
CA PRO A 134 -12.54 9.84 2.10
C PRO A 134 -12.29 10.55 3.43
N ARG A 135 -13.12 10.27 4.43
CA ARG A 135 -12.93 10.82 5.78
C ARG A 135 -11.68 10.25 6.46
N PRO A 136 -11.06 10.98 7.40
CA PRO A 136 -9.90 10.49 8.16
C PRO A 136 -10.15 9.13 8.83
N GLU A 137 -11.34 8.89 9.37
CA GLU A 137 -11.70 7.62 10.02
C GLU A 137 -11.64 6.43 9.03
N MET A 138 -11.98 6.66 7.76
CA MET A 138 -11.88 5.64 6.71
C MET A 138 -10.43 5.28 6.41
N LEU A 139 -9.51 6.27 6.47
CA LEU A 139 -8.08 6.00 6.34
C LEU A 139 -7.58 5.17 7.51
N LEU A 140 -8.00 5.46 8.74
CA LEU A 140 -7.67 4.66 9.92
C LEU A 140 -8.18 3.21 9.79
N ASP A 141 -9.40 3.01 9.29
CA ASP A 141 -9.93 1.68 9.01
C ASP A 141 -9.10 0.92 7.95
N SER A 142 -8.66 1.62 6.90
CA SER A 142 -7.77 1.03 5.89
C SER A 142 -6.40 0.64 6.46
N ILE A 143 -5.87 1.43 7.39
CA ILE A 143 -4.63 1.12 8.10
C ILE A 143 -4.80 -0.13 8.98
N LEU A 144 -5.91 -0.26 9.70
CA LEU A 144 -6.20 -1.46 10.49
C LEU A 144 -6.28 -2.71 9.60
N LYS A 145 -6.95 -2.61 8.44
CA LYS A 145 -6.98 -3.69 7.45
C LYS A 145 -5.59 -4.03 6.90
N LEU A 146 -4.73 -3.02 6.75
CA LEU A 146 -3.34 -3.25 6.35
C LEU A 146 -2.57 -3.98 7.45
N HIS A 147 -2.76 -3.61 8.73
CA HIS A 147 -2.15 -4.32 9.85
C HIS A 147 -2.54 -5.80 9.87
N ASP A 148 -3.83 -6.11 9.73
CA ASP A 148 -4.30 -7.49 9.64
C ASP A 148 -3.66 -8.26 8.47
N LYS A 149 -3.51 -7.59 7.32
CA LYS A 149 -2.83 -8.15 6.16
C LYS A 149 -1.36 -8.45 6.44
N ILE A 150 -0.65 -7.53 7.10
CA ILE A 150 0.77 -7.68 7.45
C ILE A 150 0.97 -8.79 8.49
N GLU A 151 0.13 -8.86 9.52
CA GLU A 151 0.21 -9.88 10.57
C GLU A 151 0.00 -11.29 10.02
N ASN A 152 -0.88 -11.44 9.02
CA ASN A 152 -1.16 -12.71 8.36
C ASN A 152 -0.18 -13.06 7.23
N MET A 153 0.80 -12.20 6.94
CA MET A 153 1.82 -12.45 5.92
C MET A 153 2.83 -13.49 6.36
N LYS A 154 3.08 -14.48 5.51
CA LYS A 154 4.12 -15.50 5.74
C LYS A 154 5.51 -14.91 5.51
N LEU A 155 6.51 -15.46 6.21
CA LEU A 155 7.91 -15.06 6.08
C LEU A 155 8.66 -15.91 5.03
N GLY A 156 9.76 -15.37 4.51
CA GLY A 156 10.72 -16.09 3.66
C GLY A 156 10.18 -16.52 2.30
N LYS A 157 10.51 -17.73 1.88
CA LYS A 157 10.15 -18.29 0.56
C LYS A 157 8.64 -18.39 0.33
N ASN A 158 7.87 -18.62 1.40
CA ASN A 158 6.41 -18.68 1.33
C ASN A 158 5.78 -17.32 1.01
N ARG A 159 6.43 -16.22 1.39
CA ARG A 159 6.03 -14.87 1.02
C ARG A 159 6.19 -14.63 -0.47
N GLN A 160 7.32 -14.99 -1.05
CA GLN A 160 7.54 -14.84 -2.50
C GLN A 160 6.50 -15.61 -3.30
N ARG A 161 6.15 -16.82 -2.86
CA ARG A 161 5.06 -17.60 -3.48
C ARG A 161 3.71 -16.88 -3.40
N GLN A 162 3.36 -16.33 -2.23
CA GLN A 162 2.13 -15.55 -2.07
C GLN A 162 2.09 -14.31 -2.99
N ILE A 163 3.19 -13.57 -3.07
CA ILE A 163 3.30 -12.39 -3.96
C ILE A 163 3.14 -12.82 -5.40
N THR A 164 3.85 -13.85 -5.84
CA THR A 164 3.76 -14.37 -7.22
C THR A 164 2.34 -14.87 -7.55
N GLU A 165 1.67 -15.56 -6.62
CA GLU A 165 0.29 -16.01 -6.79
C GLU A 165 -0.69 -14.83 -6.91
N LEU A 166 -0.51 -13.79 -6.07
CA LEU A 166 -1.33 -12.58 -6.12
C LEU A 166 -1.09 -11.79 -7.41
N GLU A 167 0.14 -11.67 -7.87
CA GLU A 167 0.47 -11.02 -9.14
C GLU A 167 -0.13 -11.80 -10.32
N GLN A 168 0.00 -13.12 -10.34
CA GLN A 168 -0.62 -13.96 -11.36
C GLN A 168 -2.16 -13.88 -11.32
N ALA A 169 -2.76 -13.80 -10.14
CA ALA A 169 -4.20 -13.60 -10.00
C ALA A 169 -4.64 -12.24 -10.54
N ARG A 170 -3.87 -11.17 -10.30
CA ARG A 170 -4.11 -9.84 -10.86
C ARG A 170 -4.01 -9.82 -12.39
N LEU A 171 -3.01 -10.50 -12.96
CA LEU A 171 -2.85 -10.62 -14.42
C LEU A 171 -3.98 -11.43 -15.08
N ARG A 172 -4.66 -12.30 -14.32
CA ARG A 172 -5.84 -13.06 -14.81
C ARG A 172 -7.14 -12.27 -14.74
N MET A 173 -7.19 -11.19 -13.96
CA MET A 173 -8.34 -10.28 -14.00
C MET A 173 -8.28 -9.49 -15.31
N PRO A 174 -9.37 -9.43 -16.09
CA PRO A 174 -9.40 -8.62 -17.29
C PRO A 174 -9.14 -7.18 -16.88
N SER A 175 -7.94 -6.69 -17.18
CA SER A 175 -7.65 -5.26 -17.09
C SER A 175 -8.69 -4.55 -17.94
N LEU A 176 -9.34 -3.53 -17.41
CA LEU A 176 -10.11 -2.59 -18.23
C LEU A 176 -9.14 -2.11 -19.33
N HIS A 177 -9.36 -2.53 -20.54
CA HIS A 177 -8.51 -2.23 -21.68
C HIS A 177 -8.53 -0.69 -21.84
N LEU A 178 -7.46 -0.05 -21.38
CA LEU A 178 -7.18 1.28 -21.88
C LEU A 178 -6.74 1.10 -23.33
N PRO A 179 -7.32 1.86 -24.29
CA PRO A 179 -6.86 1.82 -25.67
C PRO A 179 -5.36 2.15 -25.68
N THR A 180 -4.58 1.23 -26.20
CA THR A 180 -3.16 1.46 -26.46
C THR A 180 -3.06 2.45 -27.61
N GLU A 181 -1.93 3.18 -27.72
CA GLU A 181 -1.69 4.11 -28.84
C GLU A 181 -1.87 3.50 -30.24
N ALA A 182 -1.92 2.16 -30.32
CA ALA A 182 -2.21 1.42 -31.53
C ALA A 182 -3.71 1.36 -31.88
N ASP A 183 -4.59 1.75 -30.97
CA ASP A 183 -6.06 1.74 -31.14
C ASP A 183 -6.61 3.14 -31.45
N LEU A 184 -5.75 4.16 -31.57
CA LEU A 184 -6.03 5.54 -32.00
C LEU A 184 -5.46 5.79 -33.40
#